data_676169136e9fea36e8b6e94e51e6ae89
#
_entry.id   676169136e9fea36e8b6e94e51e6ae89
#
_cell.length_a   1.000
_cell.length_b   1.000
_cell.length_c   1.000
_cell.angle_alpha   90.00
_cell.angle_beta   90.00
_cell.angle_gamma   90.00
#
_symmetry.space_group_name_H-M   'P 1'
#
loop_
_entity.id
_entity.type
_entity.pdbx_description
1 polymer ?
#
loop_
_entity_poly.entity_id
_entity_poly.type
_entity_poly.pdbx_seq_one_letter_code
_entity_poly.pdbx_strand_id
1 'polypeptide(L)'
;MVVESDFPEPLVEPLPLHMGIYYSKEFREFSHGEKADKKSPEHRITTGPTQVKLFNRLLKKFFARTTELASLPTADKPLQLNAVLAPEVEELQFTVPRDTKREVFEVWVKYKVKLYSPSGALILDWSIPAYGKTPTAFMKSRDKALEQAAIVALRDAGAYFTISFSRLPKLQNWLDTQIVKPEQTTSDEAMAVGIRVQ
;
A
#
# COMPACT_ATOMS: atom_id res chain seq x y z
N MET A 1 -11.22 19.87 2.76
CA MET A 1 -10.04 19.75 3.65
C MET A 1 -9.02 18.85 2.97
N VAL A 2 -7.76 19.25 2.92
CA VAL A 2 -6.64 18.43 2.42
C VAL A 2 -5.94 17.83 3.61
N VAL A 3 -5.73 16.51 3.58
CA VAL A 3 -5.00 15.78 4.63
C VAL A 3 -3.51 15.90 4.36
N GLU A 4 -2.74 16.33 5.34
CA GLU A 4 -1.28 16.42 5.26
C GLU A 4 -0.63 15.69 6.43
N SER A 5 0.31 14.80 6.16
CA SER A 5 1.04 14.08 7.20
C SER A 5 2.38 13.55 6.71
N ASP A 6 3.30 13.42 7.67
CA ASP A 6 4.48 12.58 7.54
C ASP A 6 4.24 11.22 8.20
N PHE A 7 4.60 10.17 7.50
CA PHE A 7 4.41 8.80 7.96
C PHE A 7 5.74 8.22 8.46
N PRO A 8 5.71 7.41 9.55
CA PRO A 8 6.90 6.68 9.97
C PRO A 8 7.34 5.70 8.88
N GLU A 9 8.62 5.44 8.81
CA GLU A 9 9.16 4.39 7.95
C GLU A 9 8.97 3.03 8.62
N PRO A 10 8.52 2.00 7.88
CA PRO A 10 8.44 0.66 8.43
C PRO A 10 9.84 0.11 8.73
N LEU A 11 9.96 -0.61 9.84
CA LEU A 11 11.18 -1.32 10.23
C LEU A 11 11.14 -2.74 9.63
N VAL A 12 11.43 -2.83 8.34
CA VAL A 12 11.47 -4.10 7.59
C VAL A 12 12.77 -4.21 6.80
N GLU A 13 13.27 -5.41 6.61
CA GLU A 13 14.35 -5.68 5.67
C GLU A 13 13.79 -5.60 4.24
N PRO A 14 14.42 -4.82 3.34
CA PRO A 14 13.93 -4.70 1.98
C PRO A 14 14.03 -6.02 1.23
N LEU A 15 12.96 -6.40 0.56
CA LEU A 15 12.96 -7.53 -0.35
C LEU A 15 13.85 -7.21 -1.58
N PRO A 16 14.68 -8.15 -2.07
CA PRO A 16 15.60 -7.94 -3.19
C PRO A 16 14.84 -7.92 -4.54
N LEU A 17 13.82 -7.10 -4.64
CA LEU A 17 12.94 -6.96 -5.80
C LEU A 17 12.99 -5.55 -6.36
N HIS A 18 12.88 -5.45 -7.68
CA HIS A 18 12.61 -4.21 -8.38
C HIS A 18 11.12 -4.13 -8.72
N MET A 19 10.39 -3.22 -8.08
CA MET A 19 8.95 -3.07 -8.24
C MET A 19 8.58 -1.79 -8.99
N GLY A 20 7.66 -1.91 -9.94
CA GLY A 20 6.93 -0.78 -10.49
C GLY A 20 5.82 -0.35 -9.50
N ILE A 21 5.55 0.96 -9.45
CA ILE A 21 4.43 1.51 -8.68
C ILE A 21 3.60 2.36 -9.63
N TYR A 22 2.33 2.02 -9.77
CA TYR A 22 1.40 2.78 -10.59
C TYR A 22 0.29 3.39 -9.73
N TYR A 23 0.12 4.69 -9.82
CA TYR A 23 -0.99 5.41 -9.20
C TYR A 23 -1.88 5.98 -10.31
N SER A 24 -3.13 5.56 -10.35
CA SER A 24 -4.11 6.14 -11.28
C SER A 24 -4.38 7.60 -10.97
N LYS A 25 -4.96 8.32 -11.91
CA LYS A 25 -5.37 9.72 -11.69
C LYS A 25 -6.39 9.82 -10.55
N GLU A 26 -7.35 8.90 -10.50
CA GLU A 26 -8.36 8.82 -9.46
C GLU A 26 -7.74 8.62 -8.07
N PHE A 27 -6.69 7.81 -7.97
CA PHE A 27 -5.96 7.61 -6.72
C PHE A 27 -5.19 8.86 -6.29
N ARG A 28 -4.52 9.54 -7.23
CA ARG A 28 -3.72 10.76 -6.94
C ARG A 28 -4.58 11.94 -6.52
N GLU A 29 -5.76 12.07 -7.12
CA GLU A 29 -6.68 13.18 -6.92
C GLU A 29 -7.85 12.81 -6.00
N PHE A 30 -7.77 11.68 -5.30
CA PHE A 30 -8.89 11.13 -4.53
C PHE A 30 -9.42 12.13 -3.51
N SER A 31 -10.72 12.34 -3.59
CA SER A 31 -11.48 13.19 -2.69
C SER A 31 -12.87 12.59 -2.48
N HIS A 32 -13.31 12.53 -1.24
CA HIS A 32 -14.63 12.01 -0.86
C HIS A 32 -15.41 13.06 -0.09
N GLY A 33 -16.68 13.19 -0.39
CA GLY A 33 -17.57 14.14 0.26
C GLY A 33 -18.86 13.49 0.72
N GLU A 34 -19.27 13.80 1.93
CA GLU A 34 -20.52 13.34 2.53
C GLU A 34 -21.32 14.50 3.09
N LYS A 35 -22.65 14.34 3.07
CA LYS A 35 -23.62 15.25 3.70
C LYS A 35 -24.40 14.50 4.76
N ALA A 36 -24.48 15.04 5.96
CA ALA A 36 -25.26 14.47 7.03
C ALA A 36 -26.76 14.43 6.69
N ASP A 37 -27.25 15.47 6.02
CA ASP A 37 -28.60 15.58 5.46
C ASP A 37 -28.62 16.51 4.25
N LYS A 38 -29.79 16.64 3.58
CA LYS A 38 -29.95 17.49 2.38
C LYS A 38 -29.73 18.98 2.65
N LYS A 39 -29.80 19.43 3.91
CA LYS A 39 -29.65 20.83 4.36
C LYS A 39 -28.29 21.10 4.98
N SER A 40 -27.53 20.06 5.29
CA SER A 40 -26.19 20.20 5.90
C SER A 40 -25.14 20.55 4.86
N PRO A 41 -24.11 21.34 5.22
CA PRO A 41 -22.96 21.53 4.36
C PRO A 41 -22.26 20.18 4.10
N GLU A 42 -21.75 20.02 2.90
CA GLU A 42 -20.92 18.86 2.55
C GLU A 42 -19.58 18.95 3.26
N HIS A 43 -19.24 17.89 3.98
CA HIS A 43 -17.88 17.67 4.46
C HIS A 43 -17.09 16.90 3.40
N ARG A 44 -15.90 17.40 3.04
CA ARG A 44 -15.06 16.79 2.01
C ARG A 44 -13.65 16.57 2.53
N ILE A 45 -13.16 15.33 2.34
CA ILE A 45 -11.80 14.92 2.66
C ILE A 45 -11.06 14.65 1.35
N THR A 46 -9.89 15.25 1.17
CA THR A 46 -8.97 15.00 0.06
C THR A 46 -7.75 14.28 0.60
N THR A 47 -7.57 13.01 0.23
CA THR A 47 -6.48 12.16 0.69
C THR A 47 -5.48 11.81 -0.41
N GLY A 48 -5.81 12.08 -1.68
CA GLY A 48 -5.02 11.67 -2.84
C GLY A 48 -3.53 11.94 -2.72
N PRO A 49 -3.06 13.19 -2.52
CA PRO A 49 -1.63 13.47 -2.41
C PRO A 49 -0.97 12.77 -1.22
N THR A 50 -1.67 12.70 -0.08
CA THR A 50 -1.14 12.13 1.16
C THR A 50 -1.06 10.60 1.10
N GLN A 51 -2.01 9.94 0.47
CA GLN A 51 -1.93 8.49 0.28
C GLN A 51 -0.83 8.09 -0.72
N VAL A 52 -0.58 8.88 -1.77
CA VAL A 52 0.60 8.67 -2.64
C VAL A 52 1.89 8.79 -1.82
N LYS A 53 2.00 9.81 -0.96
CA LYS A 53 3.16 9.99 -0.07
C LYS A 53 3.34 8.80 0.87
N LEU A 54 2.24 8.30 1.46
CA LEU A 54 2.24 7.09 2.31
C LEU A 54 2.79 5.88 1.56
N PHE A 55 2.17 5.53 0.43
CA PHE A 55 2.55 4.34 -0.33
C PHE A 55 3.98 4.46 -0.90
N ASN A 56 4.39 5.63 -1.37
CA ASN A 56 5.77 5.85 -1.82
C ASN A 56 6.78 5.59 -0.70
N ARG A 57 6.52 6.11 0.51
CA ARG A 57 7.42 5.92 1.65
C ARG A 57 7.46 4.46 2.10
N LEU A 58 6.30 3.83 2.16
CA LEU A 58 6.14 2.42 2.52
C LEU A 58 6.88 1.51 1.54
N LEU A 59 6.58 1.62 0.24
CA LEU A 59 7.09 0.71 -0.79
C LEU A 59 8.59 0.88 -1.05
N LYS A 60 9.14 2.11 -0.91
CA LYS A 60 10.58 2.35 -0.98
C LYS A 60 11.37 1.64 0.12
N LYS A 61 10.74 1.37 1.26
CA LYS A 61 11.37 0.60 2.36
C LYS A 61 11.16 -0.90 2.23
N PHE A 62 10.04 -1.30 1.61
CA PHE A 62 9.72 -2.72 1.42
C PHE A 62 10.56 -3.40 0.34
N PHE A 63 11.01 -2.65 -0.68
CA PHE A 63 11.69 -3.20 -1.85
C PHE A 63 13.05 -2.54 -2.07
N ALA A 64 14.02 -3.33 -2.50
CA ALA A 64 15.37 -2.85 -2.79
C ALA A 64 15.37 -1.75 -3.87
N ARG A 65 14.44 -1.81 -4.83
CA ARG A 65 14.29 -0.81 -5.87
C ARG A 65 12.80 -0.60 -6.22
N THR A 66 12.41 0.67 -6.37
CA THR A 66 11.07 1.04 -6.84
C THR A 66 11.16 2.04 -7.97
N THR A 67 10.26 1.94 -8.96
CA THR A 67 10.13 2.87 -10.07
C THR A 67 8.67 3.26 -10.22
N GLU A 68 8.36 4.56 -10.13
CA GLU A 68 7.02 5.05 -10.38
C GLU A 68 6.73 5.05 -11.88
N LEU A 69 5.57 4.52 -12.26
CA LEU A 69 5.17 4.34 -13.66
C LEU A 69 4.06 5.33 -14.04
N ALA A 70 4.14 5.84 -15.26
CA ALA A 70 3.09 6.69 -15.83
C ALA A 70 1.86 5.92 -16.28
N SER A 71 2.01 4.62 -16.61
CA SER A 71 0.93 3.72 -17.03
C SER A 71 1.23 2.29 -16.59
N LEU A 72 0.19 1.46 -16.55
CA LEU A 72 0.37 0.02 -16.38
C LEU A 72 1.09 -0.58 -17.59
N PRO A 73 1.90 -1.64 -17.40
CA PRO A 73 2.52 -2.37 -18.50
C PRO A 73 1.48 -3.06 -19.36
N THR A 74 1.85 -3.33 -20.60
CA THR A 74 1.05 -4.11 -21.56
C THR A 74 1.88 -5.26 -22.10
N ALA A 75 1.22 -6.27 -22.69
CA ALA A 75 1.89 -7.42 -23.27
C ALA A 75 2.89 -7.03 -24.36
N ASP A 76 2.60 -5.97 -25.12
CA ASP A 76 3.46 -5.46 -26.21
C ASP A 76 4.72 -4.73 -25.72
N LYS A 77 4.70 -4.26 -24.47
CA LYS A 77 5.81 -3.54 -23.82
C LYS A 77 6.04 -4.06 -22.40
N PRO A 78 6.57 -5.26 -22.25
CA PRO A 78 6.90 -5.78 -20.92
C PRO A 78 8.04 -4.96 -20.29
N LEU A 79 7.96 -4.76 -18.99
CA LEU A 79 8.94 -3.99 -18.22
C LEU A 79 10.01 -4.92 -17.63
N GLN A 80 11.24 -4.42 -17.49
CA GLN A 80 12.33 -5.13 -16.82
C GLN A 80 12.30 -4.87 -15.30
N LEU A 81 11.31 -5.47 -14.64
CA LEU A 81 11.10 -5.43 -13.20
C LEU A 81 10.36 -6.70 -12.76
N ASN A 82 10.24 -6.93 -11.45
CA ASN A 82 9.62 -8.16 -10.96
C ASN A 82 8.08 -8.13 -11.04
N ALA A 83 7.46 -7.00 -10.68
CA ALA A 83 6.02 -6.80 -10.78
C ALA A 83 5.65 -5.32 -10.60
N VAL A 84 4.38 -4.99 -10.80
CA VAL A 84 3.83 -3.65 -10.62
C VAL A 84 2.74 -3.67 -9.55
N LEU A 85 2.87 -2.82 -8.54
CA LEU A 85 1.86 -2.55 -7.52
C LEU A 85 1.01 -1.36 -7.94
N ALA A 86 -0.31 -1.52 -7.86
CA ALA A 86 -1.29 -0.47 -8.15
C ALA A 86 -2.33 -0.42 -7.02
N PRO A 87 -2.20 0.49 -6.05
CA PRO A 87 -3.22 0.70 -5.03
C PRO A 87 -4.39 1.52 -5.61
N GLU A 88 -5.60 1.18 -5.17
CA GLU A 88 -6.85 1.88 -5.47
C GLU A 88 -7.60 2.13 -4.17
N VAL A 89 -8.38 3.20 -4.09
CA VAL A 89 -9.35 3.39 -3.00
C VAL A 89 -10.64 2.67 -3.40
N GLU A 90 -10.98 1.60 -2.68
CA GLU A 90 -12.23 0.88 -2.90
C GLU A 90 -13.40 1.57 -2.21
N GLU A 91 -13.17 2.07 -1.00
CA GLU A 91 -14.19 2.74 -0.19
C GLU A 91 -13.54 3.73 0.79
N LEU A 92 -14.17 4.86 1.00
CA LEU A 92 -13.88 5.76 2.11
C LEU A 92 -15.21 6.26 2.68
N GLN A 93 -15.37 6.14 3.99
CA GLN A 93 -16.49 6.68 4.75
C GLN A 93 -15.96 7.46 5.95
N PHE A 94 -16.70 8.44 6.39
CA PHE A 94 -16.40 9.11 7.64
C PHE A 94 -17.67 9.54 8.37
N THR A 95 -17.58 9.65 9.68
CA THR A 95 -18.67 10.18 10.51
C THR A 95 -18.19 11.38 11.29
N VAL A 96 -19.11 12.31 11.48
CA VAL A 96 -18.89 13.49 12.32
C VAL A 96 -19.79 13.38 13.58
N PRO A 97 -19.39 14.00 14.72
CA PRO A 97 -20.09 13.86 16.00
C PRO A 97 -21.59 14.15 15.97
N ARG A 98 -21.97 15.07 15.06
CA ARG A 98 -23.38 15.45 14.85
C ARG A 98 -24.25 14.30 14.36
N ASP A 99 -23.66 13.35 13.62
CA ASP A 99 -24.40 12.26 12.99
C ASP A 99 -24.56 11.06 13.91
N THR A 100 -23.63 10.87 14.85
CA THR A 100 -23.56 9.66 15.71
C THR A 100 -23.91 9.91 17.16
N LYS A 101 -24.14 11.15 17.59
CA LYS A 101 -24.25 11.56 19.01
C LYS A 101 -23.02 11.18 19.85
N ARG A 102 -21.92 10.78 19.22
CA ARG A 102 -20.63 10.51 19.86
C ARG A 102 -19.72 11.71 19.65
N GLU A 103 -18.91 12.02 20.63
CA GLU A 103 -17.94 13.13 20.57
C GLU A 103 -16.64 12.70 19.86
N VAL A 104 -16.75 11.99 18.74
CA VAL A 104 -15.61 11.49 17.96
C VAL A 104 -15.83 11.69 16.46
N PHE A 105 -14.75 11.96 15.75
CA PHE A 105 -14.65 11.87 14.30
C PHE A 105 -14.07 10.50 13.96
N GLU A 106 -14.63 9.82 12.98
CA GLU A 106 -14.21 8.49 12.56
C GLU A 106 -14.02 8.48 11.05
N VAL A 107 -12.98 7.81 10.57
CA VAL A 107 -12.69 7.60 9.16
C VAL A 107 -12.40 6.12 8.93
N TRP A 108 -13.07 5.52 7.97
CA TRP A 108 -12.81 4.19 7.45
C TRP A 108 -12.35 4.33 6.01
N VAL A 109 -11.27 3.66 5.68
CA VAL A 109 -10.79 3.57 4.31
C VAL A 109 -10.46 2.12 3.99
N LYS A 110 -10.84 1.68 2.81
CA LYS A 110 -10.52 0.37 2.27
C LYS A 110 -9.77 0.56 0.96
N TYR A 111 -8.53 0.13 0.95
CA TYR A 111 -7.75 0.06 -0.27
C TYR A 111 -7.85 -1.33 -0.88
N LYS A 112 -7.80 -1.40 -2.20
CA LYS A 112 -7.49 -2.60 -2.96
C LYS A 112 -6.12 -2.43 -3.59
N VAL A 113 -5.19 -3.33 -3.27
CA VAL A 113 -3.86 -3.33 -3.89
C VAL A 113 -3.81 -4.44 -4.91
N LYS A 114 -3.49 -4.10 -6.15
CA LYS A 114 -3.36 -5.02 -7.27
C LYS A 114 -1.89 -5.24 -7.60
N LEU A 115 -1.49 -6.48 -7.83
CA LEU A 115 -0.17 -6.88 -8.28
C LEU A 115 -0.26 -7.37 -9.72
N TYR A 116 0.45 -6.72 -10.61
CA TYR A 116 0.52 -7.07 -12.03
C TYR A 116 1.89 -7.63 -12.39
N SER A 117 1.90 -8.55 -13.36
CA SER A 117 3.15 -8.99 -14.00
C SER A 117 3.81 -7.86 -14.79
N PRO A 118 5.09 -8.01 -15.16
CA PRO A 118 5.76 -7.07 -16.06
C PRO A 118 5.08 -6.89 -17.43
N SER A 119 4.24 -7.84 -17.84
CA SER A 119 3.44 -7.81 -19.08
C SER A 119 2.01 -7.32 -18.89
N GLY A 120 1.62 -6.89 -17.67
CA GLY A 120 0.31 -6.31 -17.38
C GLY A 120 -0.78 -7.30 -16.99
N ALA A 121 -0.48 -8.60 -16.87
CA ALA A 121 -1.45 -9.57 -16.35
C ALA A 121 -1.62 -9.42 -14.83
N LEU A 122 -2.85 -9.43 -14.34
CA LEU A 122 -3.13 -9.42 -12.91
C LEU A 122 -2.67 -10.75 -12.28
N ILE A 123 -1.76 -10.68 -11.32
CA ILE A 123 -1.27 -11.84 -10.56
C ILE A 123 -2.19 -12.12 -9.37
N LEU A 124 -2.45 -11.09 -8.56
CA LEU A 124 -3.34 -11.15 -7.41
C LEU A 124 -3.80 -9.74 -6.99
N ASP A 125 -4.82 -9.70 -6.16
CA ASP A 125 -5.24 -8.49 -5.45
C ASP A 125 -5.59 -8.82 -4.00
N TRP A 126 -5.52 -7.81 -3.13
CA TRP A 126 -5.97 -7.92 -1.73
C TRP A 126 -6.47 -6.58 -1.20
N SER A 127 -7.29 -6.66 -0.15
CA SER A 127 -7.85 -5.48 0.50
C SER A 127 -7.07 -5.12 1.76
N ILE A 128 -6.96 -3.81 2.00
CA ILE A 128 -6.37 -3.22 3.19
C ILE A 128 -7.45 -2.37 3.85
N PRO A 129 -8.18 -2.90 4.83
CA PRO A 129 -9.07 -2.10 5.65
C PRO A 129 -8.25 -1.28 6.64
N ALA A 130 -8.68 -0.05 6.89
CA ALA A 130 -8.04 0.83 7.85
C ALA A 130 -9.04 1.76 8.53
N TYR A 131 -8.75 2.12 9.76
CA TYR A 131 -9.62 2.90 10.61
C TYR A 131 -8.87 3.93 11.42
N GLY A 132 -9.46 5.12 11.55
CA GLY A 132 -8.94 6.17 12.40
C GLY A 132 -10.05 6.90 13.14
N LYS A 133 -9.77 7.33 14.36
CA LYS A 133 -10.68 8.14 15.16
C LYS A 133 -9.96 9.22 15.93
N THR A 134 -10.66 10.32 16.16
CA THR A 134 -10.16 11.46 16.97
C THR A 134 -11.30 12.03 17.80
N PRO A 135 -11.12 12.20 19.14
CA PRO A 135 -12.10 12.87 19.98
C PRO A 135 -12.25 14.35 19.60
N THR A 136 -13.46 14.90 19.72
CA THR A 136 -13.72 16.34 19.45
C THR A 136 -12.98 17.26 20.38
N ALA A 137 -12.79 16.85 21.63
CA ALA A 137 -12.11 17.64 22.65
C ALA A 137 -10.59 17.83 22.38
N PHE A 138 -10.02 17.04 21.48
CA PHE A 138 -8.57 17.05 21.25
C PHE A 138 -8.10 18.13 20.29
N MET A 139 -9.01 18.74 19.50
CA MET A 139 -8.66 19.68 18.44
C MET A 139 -9.45 20.99 18.52
N LYS A 140 -8.78 22.10 18.20
CA LYS A 140 -9.39 23.45 18.20
C LYS A 140 -10.46 23.65 17.11
N SER A 141 -10.55 22.77 16.11
CA SER A 141 -11.56 22.84 15.05
C SER A 141 -12.01 21.44 14.60
N ARG A 142 -13.27 21.37 14.14
CA ARG A 142 -13.86 20.12 13.60
C ARG A 142 -13.08 19.59 12.40
N ASP A 143 -12.68 20.46 11.49
CA ASP A 143 -11.92 20.09 10.30
C ASP A 143 -10.58 19.46 10.68
N LYS A 144 -9.87 20.02 11.66
CA LYS A 144 -8.62 19.43 12.15
C LYS A 144 -8.81 18.08 12.84
N ALA A 145 -9.93 17.90 13.55
CA ALA A 145 -10.23 16.62 14.17
C ALA A 145 -10.53 15.53 13.11
N LEU A 146 -11.27 15.87 12.06
CA LEU A 146 -11.53 14.96 10.94
C LEU A 146 -10.25 14.66 10.14
N GLU A 147 -9.40 15.67 9.92
CA GLU A 147 -8.08 15.51 9.32
C GLU A 147 -7.22 14.54 10.13
N GLN A 148 -7.16 14.70 11.44
CA GLN A 148 -6.41 13.80 12.31
C GLN A 148 -6.96 12.38 12.29
N ALA A 149 -8.28 12.18 12.25
CA ALA A 149 -8.88 10.86 12.08
C ALA A 149 -8.45 10.21 10.75
N ALA A 150 -8.43 10.98 9.66
CA ALA A 150 -7.93 10.51 8.36
C ALA A 150 -6.44 10.13 8.41
N ILE A 151 -5.59 10.93 9.08
CA ILE A 151 -4.17 10.62 9.26
C ILE A 151 -3.99 9.30 10.04
N VAL A 152 -4.78 9.09 11.09
CA VAL A 152 -4.75 7.85 11.86
C VAL A 152 -5.15 6.67 10.99
N ALA A 153 -6.23 6.79 10.18
CA ALA A 153 -6.64 5.75 9.25
C ALA A 153 -5.55 5.43 8.21
N LEU A 154 -4.89 6.44 7.65
CA LEU A 154 -3.79 6.23 6.71
C LEU A 154 -2.58 5.53 7.36
N ARG A 155 -2.25 5.85 8.61
CA ARG A 155 -1.20 5.14 9.37
C ARG A 155 -1.58 3.68 9.63
N ASP A 156 -2.83 3.43 9.97
CA ASP A 156 -3.37 2.08 10.15
C ASP A 156 -3.29 1.27 8.85
N ALA A 157 -3.60 1.87 7.70
CA ALA A 157 -3.42 1.25 6.39
C ALA A 157 -1.96 0.84 6.14
N GLY A 158 -1.00 1.71 6.46
CA GLY A 158 0.43 1.42 6.33
C GLY A 158 0.88 0.28 7.25
N ALA A 159 0.41 0.25 8.50
CA ALA A 159 0.69 -0.83 9.44
C ALA A 159 0.08 -2.16 8.96
N TYR A 160 -1.18 -2.13 8.50
CA TYR A 160 -1.85 -3.31 7.95
C TYR A 160 -1.13 -3.86 6.72
N PHE A 161 -0.73 -3.00 5.78
CA PHE A 161 0.08 -3.41 4.62
C PHE A 161 1.35 -4.13 5.09
N THR A 162 2.10 -3.52 6.03
CA THR A 162 3.35 -4.06 6.56
C THR A 162 3.17 -5.47 7.13
N ILE A 163 2.10 -5.71 7.88
CA ILE A 163 1.84 -7.00 8.52
C ILE A 163 1.28 -8.01 7.50
N SER A 164 0.37 -7.58 6.63
CA SER A 164 -0.35 -8.48 5.72
C SER A 164 0.51 -8.92 4.53
N PHE A 165 1.41 -8.06 4.04
CA PHE A 165 2.21 -8.33 2.85
C PHE A 165 2.98 -9.65 2.94
N SER A 166 3.63 -9.90 4.09
CA SER A 166 4.40 -11.13 4.32
C SER A 166 3.55 -12.35 4.73
N ARG A 167 2.24 -12.18 4.96
CA ARG A 167 1.37 -13.25 5.48
C ARG A 167 0.35 -13.78 4.47
N LEU A 168 0.20 -13.13 3.32
CA LEU A 168 -0.74 -13.57 2.27
C LEU A 168 -0.18 -14.80 1.54
N PRO A 169 -0.81 -15.98 1.61
CA PRO A 169 -0.26 -17.21 1.00
C PRO A 169 -0.01 -17.08 -0.51
N LYS A 170 -0.92 -16.43 -1.24
CA LYS A 170 -0.75 -16.18 -2.68
C LYS A 170 0.44 -15.29 -2.98
N LEU A 171 0.73 -14.32 -2.11
CA LEU A 171 1.87 -13.43 -2.26
C LEU A 171 3.17 -14.14 -1.91
N GLN A 172 3.17 -14.97 -0.86
CA GLN A 172 4.33 -15.81 -0.51
C GLN A 172 4.70 -16.75 -1.66
N ASN A 173 3.71 -17.45 -2.23
CA ASN A 173 3.94 -18.31 -3.38
C ASN A 173 4.54 -17.54 -4.57
N TRP A 174 4.07 -16.31 -4.82
CA TRP A 174 4.64 -15.48 -5.86
C TRP A 174 6.07 -15.03 -5.50
N LEU A 175 6.34 -14.60 -4.26
CA LEU A 175 7.67 -14.22 -3.78
C LEU A 175 8.67 -15.36 -3.93
N ASP A 176 8.29 -16.58 -3.60
CA ASP A 176 9.13 -17.78 -3.75
C ASP A 176 9.56 -18.01 -5.20
N THR A 177 8.71 -17.64 -6.17
CA THR A 177 9.08 -17.72 -7.60
C THR A 177 10.02 -16.60 -8.04
N GLN A 178 10.06 -15.49 -7.32
CA GLN A 178 10.90 -14.32 -7.66
C GLN A 178 12.27 -14.36 -7.00
N ILE A 179 12.34 -14.89 -5.79
CA ILE A 179 13.55 -15.01 -4.99
C ILE A 179 14.08 -16.44 -5.14
N VAL A 180 14.76 -16.72 -6.24
CA VAL A 180 15.48 -17.97 -6.40
C VAL A 180 16.54 -18.04 -5.32
N LYS A 181 16.40 -18.94 -4.34
CA LYS A 181 17.49 -19.30 -3.44
C LYS A 181 18.64 -19.80 -4.34
N PRO A 182 19.88 -19.28 -4.18
CA PRO A 182 21.01 -19.88 -4.86
C PRO A 182 21.03 -21.37 -4.45
N GLU A 183 20.86 -22.25 -5.43
CA GLU A 183 21.02 -23.68 -5.24
C GLU A 183 22.39 -23.87 -4.56
N GLN A 184 22.40 -24.53 -3.41
CA GLN A 184 23.60 -25.08 -2.83
C GLN A 184 24.17 -26.02 -3.88
N THR A 185 25.19 -25.55 -4.61
CA THR A 185 26.01 -26.41 -5.45
C THR A 185 26.53 -27.49 -4.55
N THR A 186 25.91 -28.65 -4.62
CA THR A 186 26.32 -29.85 -3.93
C THR A 186 27.74 -30.14 -4.36
N SER A 187 28.66 -30.11 -3.39
CA SER A 187 30.09 -30.42 -3.49
C SER A 187 30.34 -31.90 -3.76
N ASP A 188 29.60 -32.54 -4.63
CA ASP A 188 29.73 -33.98 -4.94
C ASP A 188 30.50 -34.29 -6.23
N GLU A 189 30.92 -33.27 -6.99
CA GLU A 189 31.74 -33.54 -8.21
C GLU A 189 33.27 -33.46 -7.97
N ALA A 190 33.73 -33.16 -6.78
CA ALA A 190 35.17 -33.05 -6.51
C ALA A 190 35.83 -34.38 -6.04
N MET A 191 35.10 -35.47 -5.93
CA MET A 191 35.64 -36.75 -5.44
C MET A 191 35.79 -37.86 -6.49
N ALA A 192 35.56 -37.58 -7.77
CA ALA A 192 35.62 -38.59 -8.83
C ALA A 192 36.84 -38.49 -9.76
N VAL A 193 37.83 -37.62 -9.48
CA VAL A 193 39.05 -37.59 -10.29
C VAL A 193 40.27 -37.65 -9.40
N GLY A 194 40.80 -38.82 -9.18
CA GLY A 194 42.11 -38.93 -8.58
C GLY A 194 42.45 -40.24 -7.91
N ILE A 195 42.40 -41.38 -8.57
CA ILE A 195 43.31 -42.49 -8.31
C ILE A 195 43.49 -43.32 -9.58
N ARG A 196 44.57 -42.99 -10.30
CA ARG A 196 45.34 -43.96 -11.10
C ARG A 196 46.68 -43.30 -11.47
N VAL A 197 47.70 -43.59 -10.70
CA VAL A 197 49.08 -43.77 -11.22
C VAL A 197 49.77 -44.79 -10.32
N GLN A 198 50.26 -45.80 -10.92
CA GLN A 198 51.20 -46.82 -10.64
C GLN A 198 52.11 -46.63 -9.42
#